data_53ecda318f3f9ac128343d41e4061b79
#
_entry.id   53ecda318f3f9ac128343d41e4061b79
#
_cell.length_a   1.000
_cell.length_b   1.000
_cell.length_c   1.000
_cell.angle_alpha   90.00
_cell.angle_beta   90.00
_cell.angle_gamma   90.00
#
_symmetry.space_group_name_H-M   'P 1'
#
loop_
_entity.id
_entity.type
_entity.pdbx_description
1 polymer ?
#
loop_
_entity_poly.entity_id
_entity_poly.type
_entity_poly.pdbx_seq_one_letter_code
_entity_poly.pdbx_strand_id
1 'polypeptide(L)'
;IVAKFVLERLKKKAEDVGAPVRISYVNCRMAGSNYRVLADLCRCVGLEIPFTGLALGEVIDRFRSALNADRMALIVVLDEIDALVKGQQDDSLLYELTRINEELVQSWIGIVGVSNDLHFKEFLDPRVLSSLSEEEVVFRPYLANELYDILLDRAKLAFADGVLSEAPIRLCAGLAAGEHG
;
A
#
# COMPACT_ATOMS: atom_id res chain seq x y z
N ILE A 1 6.72 -0.15 -6.81
CA ILE A 1 7.45 -1.30 -7.40
C ILE A 1 7.96 -2.20 -6.29
N VAL A 2 8.78 -1.72 -5.34
CA VAL A 2 9.38 -2.53 -4.26
C VAL A 2 8.32 -3.27 -3.44
N ALA A 3 7.28 -2.60 -2.98
CA ALA A 3 6.19 -3.22 -2.22
C ALA A 3 5.57 -4.41 -2.98
N LYS A 4 5.23 -4.23 -4.26
CA LYS A 4 4.66 -5.32 -5.09
C LYS A 4 5.61 -6.51 -5.21
N PHE A 5 6.90 -6.26 -5.45
CA PHE A 5 7.91 -7.32 -5.52
C PHE A 5 8.04 -8.12 -4.21
N VAL A 6 8.07 -7.41 -3.06
CA VAL A 6 8.13 -8.05 -1.74
C VAL A 6 6.87 -8.89 -1.47
N LEU A 7 5.69 -8.36 -1.82
CA LEU A 7 4.41 -9.06 -1.64
C LEU A 7 4.29 -10.32 -2.49
N GLU A 8 4.77 -10.29 -3.74
CA GLU A 8 4.82 -11.48 -4.59
C GLU A 8 5.72 -12.57 -3.98
N ARG A 9 6.88 -12.19 -3.47
CA ARG A 9 7.79 -13.13 -2.78
C ARG A 9 7.17 -13.67 -1.49
N LEU A 10 6.48 -12.81 -0.73
CA LEU A 10 5.79 -13.22 0.49
C LEU A 10 4.68 -14.22 0.17
N LYS A 11 3.87 -13.94 -0.86
CA LYS A 11 2.80 -14.82 -1.31
C LYS A 11 3.35 -16.20 -1.68
N LYS A 12 4.40 -16.24 -2.50
CA LYS A 12 5.05 -17.50 -2.88
C LYS A 12 5.56 -18.28 -1.66
N LYS A 13 6.24 -17.59 -0.74
CA LYS A 13 6.74 -18.23 0.48
C LYS A 13 5.61 -18.74 1.37
N ALA A 14 4.48 -18.03 1.46
CA ALA A 14 3.31 -18.48 2.21
C ALA A 14 2.69 -19.74 1.58
N GLU A 15 2.60 -19.80 0.25
CA GLU A 15 2.15 -20.99 -0.49
C GLU A 15 3.09 -22.19 -0.25
N ASP A 16 4.41 -21.98 -0.30
CA ASP A 16 5.43 -23.02 -0.08
C ASP A 16 5.32 -23.67 1.31
N VAL A 17 4.91 -22.91 2.33
CA VAL A 17 4.77 -23.39 3.72
C VAL A 17 3.32 -23.70 4.10
N GLY A 18 2.37 -23.56 3.19
CA GLY A 18 0.95 -23.79 3.43
C GLY A 18 0.30 -22.81 4.41
N ALA A 19 0.87 -21.59 4.57
CA ALA A 19 0.31 -20.57 5.46
C ALA A 19 -0.87 -19.84 4.77
N PRO A 20 -2.02 -19.67 5.46
CA PRO A 20 -3.18 -18.99 4.90
C PRO A 20 -2.98 -17.46 4.92
N VAL A 21 -2.27 -16.93 3.91
CA VAL A 21 -2.01 -15.51 3.76
C VAL A 21 -2.79 -14.96 2.56
N ARG A 22 -3.54 -13.88 2.79
CA ARG A 22 -4.15 -13.08 1.72
C ARG A 22 -3.48 -11.71 1.66
N ILE A 23 -3.45 -11.13 0.47
CA ILE A 23 -2.87 -9.80 0.24
C ILE A 23 -3.93 -8.94 -0.46
N SER A 24 -4.20 -7.78 0.10
CA SER A 24 -5.04 -6.75 -0.50
C SER A 24 -4.21 -5.51 -0.80
N TYR A 25 -4.26 -5.03 -2.04
CA TYR A 25 -3.57 -3.82 -2.48
C TYR A 25 -4.61 -2.81 -2.94
N VAL A 26 -4.75 -1.70 -2.22
CA VAL A 26 -5.73 -0.65 -2.50
C VAL A 26 -5.01 0.67 -2.71
N ASN A 27 -5.29 1.36 -3.82
CA ASN A 27 -4.87 2.75 -4.00
C ASN A 27 -5.94 3.67 -3.41
N CYS A 28 -5.60 4.34 -2.31
CA CYS A 28 -6.53 5.15 -1.52
C CYS A 28 -7.07 6.36 -2.30
N ARG A 29 -6.23 6.97 -3.16
CA ARG A 29 -6.66 8.10 -3.99
C ARG A 29 -7.68 7.67 -5.04
N MET A 30 -7.47 6.52 -5.68
CA MET A 30 -8.42 5.98 -6.67
C MET A 30 -9.74 5.55 -6.02
N ALA A 31 -9.68 4.94 -4.84
CA ALA A 31 -10.87 4.59 -4.06
C ALA A 31 -11.68 5.84 -3.66
N GLY A 32 -11.02 6.93 -3.29
CA GLY A 32 -11.62 8.24 -3.06
C GLY A 32 -12.43 8.39 -1.77
N SER A 33 -12.61 7.33 -0.97
CA SER A 33 -13.24 7.41 0.34
C SER A 33 -12.90 6.22 1.22
N ASN A 34 -12.95 6.41 2.56
CA ASN A 34 -12.76 5.36 3.56
C ASN A 34 -13.70 4.16 3.33
N TYR A 35 -14.95 4.44 3.00
CA TYR A 35 -15.94 3.41 2.71
C TYR A 35 -15.53 2.51 1.54
N ARG A 36 -15.05 3.10 0.44
CA ARG A 36 -14.63 2.33 -0.75
C ARG A 36 -13.35 1.52 -0.50
N VAL A 37 -12.39 2.10 0.22
CA VAL A 37 -11.19 1.35 0.65
C VAL A 37 -11.61 0.13 1.46
N LEU A 38 -12.50 0.31 2.44
CA LEU A 38 -12.98 -0.80 3.27
C LEU A 38 -13.80 -1.82 2.46
N ALA A 39 -14.60 -1.38 1.49
CA ALA A 39 -15.33 -2.28 0.59
C ALA A 39 -14.38 -3.14 -0.26
N ASP A 40 -13.24 -2.59 -0.72
CA ASP A 40 -12.22 -3.35 -1.43
C ASP A 40 -11.53 -4.37 -0.51
N LEU A 41 -11.28 -4.01 0.75
CA LEU A 41 -10.76 -4.95 1.76
C LEU A 41 -11.76 -6.07 2.04
N CYS A 42 -13.05 -5.76 2.18
CA CYS A 42 -14.12 -6.74 2.34
C CYS A 42 -14.17 -7.75 1.18
N ARG A 43 -14.06 -7.25 -0.04
CA ARG A 43 -14.04 -8.11 -1.24
C ARG A 43 -12.87 -9.09 -1.24
N CYS A 44 -11.72 -8.68 -0.73
CA CYS A 44 -10.54 -9.55 -0.59
C CYS A 44 -10.78 -10.75 0.33
N VAL A 45 -11.64 -10.59 1.34
CA VAL A 45 -12.03 -11.68 2.26
C VAL A 45 -13.33 -12.40 1.85
N GLY A 46 -13.83 -12.13 0.65
CA GLY A 46 -15.03 -12.78 0.11
C GLY A 46 -16.34 -12.17 0.59
N LEU A 47 -16.31 -10.98 1.19
CA LEU A 47 -17.49 -10.27 1.67
C LEU A 47 -17.90 -9.19 0.67
N GLU A 48 -19.06 -9.32 0.06
CA GLU A 48 -19.62 -8.30 -0.81
C GLU A 48 -20.38 -7.26 0.00
N ILE A 49 -20.00 -6.00 -0.18
CA ILE A 49 -20.62 -4.85 0.48
C ILE A 49 -21.30 -3.98 -0.58
N PRO A 50 -22.54 -3.53 -0.37
CA PRO A 50 -23.20 -2.60 -1.28
C PRO A 50 -22.42 -1.28 -1.37
N PHE A 51 -22.48 -0.62 -2.52
CA PHE A 51 -21.72 0.62 -2.76
C PHE A 51 -22.13 1.79 -1.85
N THR A 52 -23.33 1.74 -1.28
CA THR A 52 -23.89 2.77 -0.38
C THR A 52 -24.88 2.15 0.58
N GLY A 53 -25.20 2.87 1.66
CA GLY A 53 -26.33 2.55 2.55
C GLY A 53 -25.97 1.93 3.89
N LEU A 54 -24.72 1.54 4.12
CA LEU A 54 -24.26 1.09 5.43
C LEU A 54 -23.38 2.14 6.09
N ALA A 55 -23.43 2.23 7.40
CA ALA A 55 -22.47 3.01 8.19
C ALA A 55 -21.09 2.35 8.13
N LEU A 56 -20.01 3.15 8.17
CA LEU A 56 -18.63 2.63 8.14
C LEU A 56 -18.38 1.61 9.25
N GLY A 57 -18.85 1.89 10.47
CA GLY A 57 -18.71 0.98 11.61
C GLY A 57 -19.40 -0.38 11.36
N GLU A 58 -20.59 -0.40 10.74
CA GLU A 58 -21.26 -1.67 10.41
C GLU A 58 -20.44 -2.48 9.40
N VAL A 59 -19.80 -1.84 8.43
CA VAL A 59 -18.95 -2.52 7.46
C VAL A 59 -17.70 -3.08 8.14
N ILE A 60 -17.11 -2.33 9.10
CA ILE A 60 -15.97 -2.79 9.90
C ILE A 60 -16.33 -4.02 10.72
N ASP A 61 -17.50 -4.04 11.37
CA ASP A 61 -17.96 -5.18 12.15
C ASP A 61 -18.15 -6.45 11.30
N ARG A 62 -18.71 -6.28 10.10
CA ARG A 62 -18.83 -7.37 9.12
C ARG A 62 -17.47 -7.87 8.65
N PHE A 63 -16.56 -6.96 8.35
CA PHE A 63 -15.18 -7.29 7.93
C PHE A 63 -14.43 -8.06 9.02
N ARG A 64 -14.51 -7.61 10.28
CA ARG A 64 -13.93 -8.27 11.45
C ARG A 64 -14.50 -9.68 11.63
N SER A 65 -15.83 -9.82 11.49
CA SER A 65 -16.50 -11.12 11.59
C SER A 65 -16.04 -12.09 10.49
N ALA A 66 -15.90 -11.61 9.26
CA ALA A 66 -15.41 -12.41 8.15
C ALA A 66 -13.96 -12.85 8.34
N LEU A 67 -13.09 -11.97 8.85
CA LEU A 67 -11.71 -12.32 9.20
C LEU A 67 -11.64 -13.42 10.27
N ASN A 68 -12.43 -13.28 11.34
CA ASN A 68 -12.45 -14.28 12.42
C ASN A 68 -12.98 -15.65 11.97
N ALA A 69 -13.78 -15.70 10.91
CA ALA A 69 -14.29 -16.96 10.37
C ALA A 69 -13.21 -17.76 9.59
N ASP A 70 -12.28 -17.08 8.92
CA ASP A 70 -11.39 -17.69 7.91
C ASP A 70 -9.99 -18.09 8.43
N ARG A 71 -9.61 -17.74 9.66
CA ARG A 71 -8.30 -18.08 10.29
C ARG A 71 -7.12 -17.76 9.36
N MET A 72 -6.97 -16.51 8.94
CA MET A 72 -5.96 -16.11 7.99
C MET A 72 -5.11 -14.94 8.48
N ALA A 73 -3.94 -14.76 7.87
CA ALA A 73 -3.22 -13.50 7.91
C ALA A 73 -3.56 -12.66 6.67
N LEU A 74 -4.05 -11.44 6.87
CA LEU A 74 -4.33 -10.49 5.80
C LEU A 74 -3.27 -9.39 5.78
N ILE A 75 -2.53 -9.26 4.68
CA ILE A 75 -1.63 -8.13 4.47
C ILE A 75 -2.37 -7.08 3.64
N VAL A 76 -2.58 -5.92 4.22
CA VAL A 76 -3.24 -4.78 3.60
C VAL A 76 -2.19 -3.77 3.16
N VAL A 77 -2.14 -3.46 1.88
CA VAL A 77 -1.31 -2.37 1.34
C VAL A 77 -2.21 -1.21 0.96
N LEU A 78 -2.01 -0.09 1.62
CA LEU A 78 -2.67 1.18 1.38
C LEU A 78 -1.71 2.09 0.61
N ASP A 79 -1.84 2.12 -0.71
CA ASP A 79 -1.04 2.98 -1.57
C ASP A 79 -1.65 4.38 -1.62
N GLU A 80 -0.81 5.41 -1.61
CA GLU A 80 -1.19 6.81 -1.46
C GLU A 80 -2.08 7.02 -0.20
N ILE A 81 -1.62 6.47 0.93
CA ILE A 81 -2.36 6.49 2.21
C ILE A 81 -2.66 7.92 2.68
N ASP A 82 -1.81 8.88 2.34
CA ASP A 82 -1.99 10.30 2.61
C ASP A 82 -3.29 10.87 2.01
N ALA A 83 -3.81 10.27 0.94
CA ALA A 83 -5.06 10.68 0.33
C ALA A 83 -6.30 10.46 1.23
N LEU A 84 -6.25 9.48 2.15
CA LEU A 84 -7.33 9.24 3.12
C LEU A 84 -7.47 10.39 4.10
N VAL A 85 -6.34 10.94 4.55
CA VAL A 85 -6.33 11.96 5.61
C VAL A 85 -6.46 13.36 5.02
N LYS A 86 -5.72 13.67 3.95
CA LYS A 86 -5.71 15.02 3.37
C LYS A 86 -7.02 15.41 2.67
N GLY A 87 -7.68 14.45 2.03
CA GLY A 87 -8.88 14.74 1.21
C GLY A 87 -10.14 14.98 2.02
N GLN A 88 -10.35 14.26 3.11
CA GLN A 88 -11.58 14.28 3.91
C GLN A 88 -11.33 14.65 5.37
N GLN A 89 -10.07 14.81 5.79
CA GLN A 89 -9.67 14.97 7.20
C GLN A 89 -10.31 13.88 8.09
N ASP A 90 -10.48 12.69 7.54
CA ASP A 90 -11.15 11.57 8.19
C ASP A 90 -10.19 10.38 8.25
N ASP A 91 -9.59 10.17 9.39
CA ASP A 91 -8.68 9.07 9.70
C ASP A 91 -9.36 7.89 10.42
N SER A 92 -10.71 7.90 10.47
CA SER A 92 -11.51 6.90 11.17
C SER A 92 -11.21 5.47 10.69
N LEU A 93 -11.02 5.26 9.39
CA LEU A 93 -10.64 3.95 8.85
C LEU A 93 -9.26 3.51 9.35
N LEU A 94 -8.29 4.40 9.38
CA LEU A 94 -6.94 4.08 9.89
C LEU A 94 -6.99 3.75 11.38
N TYR A 95 -7.76 4.51 12.16
CA TYR A 95 -7.99 4.24 13.57
C TYR A 95 -8.52 2.83 13.79
N GLU A 96 -9.59 2.45 13.07
CA GLU A 96 -10.18 1.13 13.18
C GLU A 96 -9.23 0.01 12.74
N LEU A 97 -8.53 0.20 11.60
CA LEU A 97 -7.61 -0.80 11.08
C LEU A 97 -6.39 -1.02 11.98
N THR A 98 -5.85 0.02 12.61
CA THR A 98 -4.69 -0.12 13.51
C THR A 98 -5.03 -0.88 14.78
N ARG A 99 -6.29 -0.87 15.20
CA ARG A 99 -6.76 -1.53 16.42
C ARG A 99 -7.46 -2.85 16.20
N ILE A 100 -7.79 -3.17 14.96
CA ILE A 100 -8.60 -4.36 14.63
C ILE A 100 -8.01 -5.66 15.20
N ASN A 101 -6.67 -5.75 15.29
CA ASN A 101 -5.99 -6.91 15.85
C ASN A 101 -6.30 -7.15 17.35
N GLU A 102 -6.74 -6.12 18.11
CA GLU A 102 -7.14 -6.26 19.51
C GLU A 102 -8.40 -7.13 19.63
N GLU A 103 -9.21 -7.20 18.59
CA GLU A 103 -10.49 -7.89 18.55
C GLU A 103 -10.48 -9.17 17.68
N LEU A 104 -9.37 -9.43 16.96
CA LEU A 104 -9.20 -10.65 16.18
C LEU A 104 -8.70 -11.79 17.08
N VAL A 105 -9.35 -12.97 16.97
CA VAL A 105 -9.04 -14.13 17.81
C VAL A 105 -8.13 -15.13 17.12
N GLN A 106 -8.35 -15.37 15.82
CA GLN A 106 -7.66 -16.42 15.04
C GLN A 106 -7.06 -15.93 13.74
N SER A 107 -7.26 -14.68 13.44
CA SER A 107 -6.73 -14.01 12.26
C SER A 107 -5.87 -12.83 12.66
N TRP A 108 -5.10 -12.32 11.74
CA TRP A 108 -4.23 -11.19 11.96
C TRP A 108 -4.18 -10.28 10.72
N ILE A 109 -4.10 -8.98 10.92
CA ILE A 109 -3.90 -7.99 9.86
C ILE A 109 -2.55 -7.31 10.03
N GLY A 110 -1.77 -7.27 8.94
CA GLY A 110 -0.60 -6.40 8.80
C GLY A 110 -0.90 -5.28 7.83
N ILE A 111 -0.54 -4.05 8.18
CA ILE A 111 -0.79 -2.88 7.35
C ILE A 111 0.55 -2.36 6.81
N VAL A 112 0.60 -2.09 5.51
CA VAL A 112 1.71 -1.43 4.83
C VAL A 112 1.17 -0.16 4.21
N GLY A 113 1.49 0.99 4.79
CA GLY A 113 1.19 2.30 4.21
C GLY A 113 2.29 2.74 3.24
N VAL A 114 1.92 3.21 2.06
CA VAL A 114 2.84 3.81 1.09
C VAL A 114 2.39 5.24 0.85
N SER A 115 3.29 6.20 1.09
CA SER A 115 3.04 7.63 0.86
C SER A 115 4.21 8.28 0.13
N ASN A 116 3.89 9.27 -0.68
CA ASN A 116 4.88 10.19 -1.26
C ASN A 116 5.07 11.44 -0.40
N ASP A 117 4.35 11.56 0.71
CA ASP A 117 4.44 12.69 1.62
C ASP A 117 5.00 12.25 2.97
N LEU A 118 6.20 12.73 3.30
CA LEU A 118 6.88 12.44 4.56
C LEU A 118 6.17 13.05 5.78
N HIS A 119 5.33 14.07 5.55
CA HIS A 119 4.63 14.80 6.61
C HIS A 119 3.18 14.33 6.82
N PHE A 120 2.73 13.27 6.11
CA PHE A 120 1.32 12.88 6.20
C PHE A 120 0.88 12.54 7.63
N LYS A 121 1.79 12.09 8.49
CA LYS A 121 1.53 11.78 9.90
C LYS A 121 1.12 13.00 10.73
N GLU A 122 1.53 14.20 10.32
CA GLU A 122 1.16 15.46 11.00
C GLU A 122 -0.34 15.78 10.88
N PHE A 123 -1.02 15.14 9.92
CA PHE A 123 -2.46 15.28 9.71
C PHE A 123 -3.30 14.21 10.44
N LEU A 124 -2.65 13.24 11.09
CA LEU A 124 -3.34 12.17 11.83
C LEU A 124 -3.73 12.63 13.24
N ASP A 125 -4.87 12.14 13.70
CA ASP A 125 -5.27 12.31 15.11
C ASP A 125 -4.23 11.62 16.03
N PRO A 126 -3.88 12.24 17.17
CA PRO A 126 -2.95 11.62 18.14
C PRO A 126 -3.30 10.20 18.57
N ARG A 127 -4.59 9.84 18.57
CA ARG A 127 -5.05 8.48 18.87
C ARG A 127 -4.64 7.48 17.81
N VAL A 128 -4.70 7.87 16.53
CA VAL A 128 -4.22 7.05 15.41
C VAL A 128 -2.70 6.89 15.49
N LEU A 129 -1.98 7.99 15.71
CA LEU A 129 -0.53 7.96 15.88
C LEU A 129 -0.08 7.04 17.01
N SER A 130 -0.78 7.07 18.16
CA SER A 130 -0.45 6.20 19.30
C SER A 130 -0.71 4.71 19.03
N SER A 131 -1.67 4.41 18.15
CA SER A 131 -2.01 3.03 17.75
C SER A 131 -1.15 2.51 16.59
N LEU A 132 -0.49 3.43 15.89
CA LEU A 132 0.30 3.15 14.69
C LEU A 132 1.72 2.75 15.07
N SER A 133 1.92 1.60 15.71
CA SER A 133 3.26 1.09 16.06
C SER A 133 4.07 0.76 14.80
N GLU A 134 4.39 1.80 13.99
CA GLU A 134 4.98 1.62 12.68
C GLU A 134 6.50 1.49 12.69
N GLU A 135 7.01 0.69 11.77
CA GLU A 135 8.39 0.78 11.29
C GLU A 135 8.41 1.64 10.01
N GLU A 136 9.15 2.72 10.03
CA GLU A 136 9.24 3.62 8.89
C GLU A 136 10.45 3.30 8.02
N VAL A 137 10.21 3.13 6.71
CA VAL A 137 11.26 2.93 5.72
C VAL A 137 11.21 4.06 4.70
N VAL A 138 12.19 4.96 4.76
CA VAL A 138 12.31 6.09 3.84
C VAL A 138 13.13 5.67 2.62
N PHE A 139 12.53 5.78 1.43
CA PHE A 139 13.22 5.60 0.15
C PHE A 139 13.71 6.96 -0.34
N ARG A 140 15.02 7.16 -0.34
CA ARG A 140 15.62 8.37 -0.93
C ARG A 140 15.41 8.39 -2.46
N PRO A 141 15.35 9.58 -3.08
CA PRO A 141 15.40 9.69 -4.53
C PRO A 141 16.65 9.03 -5.11
N TYR A 142 16.52 8.45 -6.28
CA TYR A 142 17.66 7.87 -6.99
C TYR A 142 18.65 8.93 -7.43
N LEU A 143 19.93 8.63 -7.35
CA LEU A 143 21.00 9.44 -7.93
C LEU A 143 21.06 9.26 -9.44
N ALA A 144 21.68 10.21 -10.15
CA ALA A 144 21.76 10.19 -11.61
C ALA A 144 22.41 8.90 -12.18
N ASN A 145 23.43 8.36 -11.50
CA ASN A 145 24.06 7.10 -11.88
C ASN A 145 23.13 5.90 -11.70
N GLU A 146 22.36 5.86 -10.62
CA GLU A 146 21.37 4.81 -10.36
C GLU A 146 20.23 4.85 -11.37
N LEU A 147 19.76 6.06 -11.71
CA LEU A 147 18.76 6.26 -12.77
C LEU A 147 19.29 5.85 -14.13
N TYR A 148 20.56 6.16 -14.42
CA TYR A 148 21.19 5.73 -15.66
C TYR A 148 21.18 4.20 -15.81
N ASP A 149 21.59 3.47 -14.78
CA ASP A 149 21.60 2.01 -14.80
C ASP A 149 20.20 1.42 -15.00
N ILE A 150 19.20 1.96 -14.28
CA ILE A 150 17.80 1.56 -14.43
C ILE A 150 17.28 1.82 -15.84
N LEU A 151 17.57 2.98 -16.41
CA LEU A 151 17.14 3.36 -17.76
C LEU A 151 17.85 2.54 -18.83
N LEU A 152 19.14 2.25 -18.64
CA LEU A 152 19.92 1.42 -19.55
C LEU A 152 19.35 0.00 -19.64
N ASP A 153 19.04 -0.61 -18.52
CA ASP A 153 18.45 -1.96 -18.51
C ASP A 153 17.05 -2.00 -19.15
N ARG A 154 16.24 -0.97 -18.92
CA ARG A 154 14.95 -0.84 -19.60
C ARG A 154 15.10 -0.59 -21.09
N ALA A 155 16.08 0.22 -21.50
CA ALA A 155 16.36 0.48 -22.90
C ALA A 155 16.75 -0.78 -23.66
N LYS A 156 17.60 -1.65 -23.06
CA LYS A 156 17.96 -2.96 -23.65
C LYS A 156 16.75 -3.87 -23.87
N LEU A 157 15.72 -3.77 -23.04
CA LEU A 157 14.49 -4.56 -23.17
C LEU A 157 13.49 -3.97 -24.18
N ALA A 158 13.50 -2.64 -24.35
CA ALA A 158 12.50 -1.92 -25.14
C ALA A 158 12.92 -1.61 -26.58
N PHE A 159 14.21 -1.50 -26.82
CA PHE A 159 14.77 -1.10 -28.12
C PHE A 159 15.65 -2.19 -28.71
N ALA A 160 15.67 -2.27 -30.04
CA ALA A 160 16.63 -3.12 -30.74
C ALA A 160 18.05 -2.55 -30.59
N ASP A 161 19.05 -3.42 -30.72
CA ASP A 161 20.45 -3.03 -30.57
C ASP A 161 20.83 -1.90 -31.55
N GLY A 162 21.51 -0.90 -31.03
CA GLY A 162 22.00 0.25 -31.79
C GLY A 162 20.97 1.35 -32.10
N VAL A 163 19.68 1.18 -31.75
CA VAL A 163 18.63 2.19 -31.98
C VAL A 163 18.74 3.36 -30.99
N LEU A 164 19.09 3.08 -29.74
CA LEU A 164 19.24 4.10 -28.69
C LEU A 164 20.68 4.13 -28.20
N SER A 165 21.37 5.27 -28.38
CA SER A 165 22.69 5.48 -27.82
C SER A 165 22.64 5.82 -26.32
N GLU A 166 23.77 5.74 -25.63
CA GLU A 166 23.84 6.05 -24.19
C GLU A 166 23.64 7.54 -23.87
N ALA A 167 23.94 8.45 -24.80
CA ALA A 167 23.89 9.88 -24.51
C ALA A 167 22.48 10.40 -24.11
N PRO A 168 21.39 10.05 -24.81
CA PRO A 168 20.03 10.37 -24.36
C PRO A 168 19.69 9.77 -23.01
N ILE A 169 20.15 8.54 -22.71
CA ILE A 169 19.88 7.86 -21.42
C ILE A 169 20.55 8.64 -20.29
N ARG A 170 21.82 9.05 -20.46
CA ARG A 170 22.55 9.87 -19.49
C ARG A 170 21.88 11.23 -19.26
N LEU A 171 21.41 11.87 -20.33
CA LEU A 171 20.71 13.14 -20.25
C LEU A 171 19.41 13.01 -19.45
N CYS A 172 18.58 12.00 -19.75
CA CYS A 172 17.34 11.74 -19.02
C CYS A 172 17.60 11.46 -17.53
N ALA A 173 18.61 10.65 -17.22
CA ALA A 173 18.98 10.35 -15.84
C ALA A 173 19.43 11.61 -15.08
N GLY A 174 20.23 12.47 -15.72
CA GLY A 174 20.68 13.71 -15.11
C GLY A 174 19.56 14.72 -14.87
N LEU A 175 18.64 14.89 -15.82
CA LEU A 175 17.48 15.76 -15.67
C LEU A 175 16.55 15.26 -14.54
N ALA A 176 16.21 13.98 -14.54
CA ALA A 176 15.32 13.42 -13.53
C ALA A 176 15.91 13.48 -12.10
N ALA A 177 17.24 13.31 -11.96
CA ALA A 177 17.91 13.48 -10.67
C ALA A 177 17.93 14.93 -10.19
N GLY A 178 18.00 15.89 -11.11
CA GLY A 178 18.00 17.34 -10.81
C GLY A 178 16.64 17.89 -10.39
N GLU A 179 15.54 17.25 -10.78
CA GLU A 179 14.18 17.67 -10.38
C GLU A 179 13.84 17.36 -8.91
N HIS A 180 14.64 16.53 -8.25
CA HIS A 180 14.45 16.11 -6.85
C HIS A 180 15.52 16.66 -5.90
N GLY A 181 16.36 17.55 -6.39
CA GLY A 181 17.43 18.19 -5.64
C GLY A 181 17.12 19.62 -5.20
#